data_cf7f7cd03400deaf9adefe06518e816e
#
_entry.id   cf7f7cd03400deaf9adefe06518e816e
#
_cell.length_a   1.000
_cell.length_b   1.000
_cell.length_c   1.000
_cell.angle_alpha   90.00
_cell.angle_beta   90.00
_cell.angle_gamma   90.00
#
_symmetry.space_group_name_H-M   'P 1'
#
loop_
_entity.id
_entity.type
_entity.pdbx_description
1 polymer ?
#
loop_
_entity_poly.entity_id
_entity_poly.type
_entity_poly.pdbx_seq_one_letter_code
_entity_poly.pdbx_strand_id
1 'polypeptide(L)'
;MTKMSRLALAVASTLLAVGAHAAPKGEVLVLLSSEHLLPLQDGKRYATGYYLNEFGVPADQLLKAGYKLVLVTPKGNAPSVDQRSIDPRYFAGDAVEMRRIEKVVQGLPGIDDTLSVKEVLAGDLGRYAGLFIPGGHAPLIDLANNPDVGALLRHFHQAGKPTAAICHGPIALLSAQQDPASYQSALARGEKPAANDWLYKGYKMTIFSDPEEQVFEGSLKDQRLLFYPANAMAMAGGDMGYAKAWQPNVVVDRELITGQNPFSDKALAKVLLEKLAGQAKAADQGI
;
A
#
# COMPACT_ATOMS: atom_id res chain seq x y z
N MET A 1 79.79 21.42 -24.46
CA MET A 1 79.21 20.97 -23.17
C MET A 1 77.78 21.45 -23.08
N THR A 2 76.84 20.60 -23.49
CA THR A 2 75.42 20.92 -23.63
C THR A 2 74.64 20.24 -22.50
N LYS A 3 74.05 21.03 -21.62
CA LYS A 3 73.21 20.55 -20.50
C LYS A 3 71.79 20.24 -21.01
N MET A 4 71.40 18.98 -21.01
CA MET A 4 70.03 18.55 -21.24
C MET A 4 69.21 18.67 -19.94
N SER A 5 68.22 19.56 -19.92
CA SER A 5 67.21 19.64 -18.86
C SER A 5 66.14 18.58 -19.08
N ARG A 6 65.97 17.68 -18.11
CA ARG A 6 64.85 16.72 -18.04
C ARG A 6 63.63 17.37 -17.44
N LEU A 7 62.57 17.51 -18.24
CA LEU A 7 61.28 17.96 -17.84
C LEU A 7 60.49 16.75 -17.30
N ALA A 8 60.18 16.73 -16.01
CA ALA A 8 59.36 15.69 -15.39
C ALA A 8 57.90 16.08 -15.53
N LEU A 9 57.13 15.27 -16.27
CA LEU A 9 55.71 15.42 -16.44
C LEU A 9 55.00 14.72 -15.25
N ALA A 10 54.43 15.48 -14.32
CA ALA A 10 53.59 14.95 -13.27
C ALA A 10 52.19 14.70 -13.78
N VAL A 11 51.81 13.42 -13.92
CA VAL A 11 50.44 12.99 -14.22
C VAL A 11 49.62 13.00 -12.89
N ALA A 12 48.78 14.00 -12.73
CA ALA A 12 47.82 14.03 -11.65
C ALA A 12 46.65 13.09 -11.95
N SER A 13 46.62 11.94 -11.30
CA SER A 13 45.50 11.00 -11.33
C SER A 13 44.36 11.53 -10.45
N THR A 14 43.34 12.13 -11.03
CA THR A 14 42.07 12.44 -10.38
C THR A 14 41.30 11.14 -10.14
N LEU A 15 41.33 10.62 -8.93
CA LEU A 15 40.39 9.58 -8.46
C LEU A 15 39.01 10.20 -8.34
N LEU A 16 38.15 9.90 -9.31
CA LEU A 16 36.71 10.08 -9.18
C LEU A 16 36.22 9.13 -8.08
N ALA A 17 35.90 9.67 -6.93
CA ALA A 17 35.17 8.94 -5.88
C ALA A 17 33.77 8.63 -6.40
N VAL A 18 33.58 7.44 -6.95
CA VAL A 18 32.26 6.87 -7.19
C VAL A 18 31.66 6.67 -5.80
N GLY A 19 30.69 7.51 -5.46
CA GLY A 19 29.95 7.37 -4.20
C GLY A 19 29.31 5.97 -4.17
N ALA A 20 29.79 5.13 -3.27
CA ALA A 20 29.20 3.82 -3.02
C ALA A 20 27.78 4.06 -2.49
N HIS A 21 26.78 3.94 -3.38
CA HIS A 21 25.39 3.79 -2.94
C HIS A 21 25.33 2.48 -2.16
N ALA A 22 25.00 2.57 -0.86
CA ALA A 22 24.73 1.38 -0.08
C ALA A 22 23.67 0.54 -0.77
N ALA A 23 23.87 -0.78 -0.83
CA ALA A 23 22.86 -1.68 -1.41
C ALA A 23 21.52 -1.49 -0.65
N PRO A 24 20.37 -1.55 -1.34
CA PRO A 24 19.08 -1.40 -0.69
C PRO A 24 18.90 -2.47 0.37
N LYS A 25 18.25 -2.12 1.50
CA LYS A 25 17.96 -3.03 2.62
C LYS A 25 17.00 -4.17 2.26
N GLY A 26 16.35 -4.07 1.09
CA GLY A 26 15.37 -5.01 0.59
C GLY A 26 14.36 -4.30 -0.30
N GLU A 27 13.43 -5.08 -0.87
CA GLU A 27 12.34 -4.57 -1.70
C GLU A 27 11.02 -4.70 -0.94
N VAL A 28 10.20 -3.65 -1.00
CA VAL A 28 8.82 -3.66 -0.50
C VAL A 28 7.89 -3.61 -1.71
N LEU A 29 7.00 -4.58 -1.80
CA LEU A 29 5.97 -4.62 -2.84
C LEU A 29 4.84 -3.67 -2.45
N VAL A 30 4.45 -2.77 -3.35
CA VAL A 30 3.35 -1.83 -3.13
C VAL A 30 2.21 -2.18 -4.08
N LEU A 31 1.11 -2.69 -3.52
CA LEU A 31 -0.07 -3.09 -4.29
C LEU A 31 -1.07 -1.94 -4.37
N LEU A 32 -1.31 -1.46 -5.58
CA LEU A 32 -2.26 -0.41 -5.92
C LEU A 32 -3.39 -0.98 -6.80
N SER A 33 -4.53 -0.29 -6.85
CA SER A 33 -5.63 -0.66 -7.77
C SER A 33 -5.30 -0.25 -9.21
N SER A 34 -5.77 -1.07 -10.16
CA SER A 34 -5.78 -0.75 -11.59
C SER A 34 -6.94 0.17 -11.99
N GLU A 35 -7.92 0.35 -11.10
CA GLU A 35 -9.20 0.98 -11.38
C GLU A 35 -9.28 2.39 -10.79
N HIS A 36 -10.20 3.19 -11.35
CA HIS A 36 -10.38 4.59 -10.94
C HIS A 36 -11.83 5.07 -10.95
N LEU A 37 -12.79 4.19 -11.25
CA LEU A 37 -14.22 4.52 -11.27
C LEU A 37 -14.98 3.57 -10.35
N LEU A 38 -15.18 3.99 -9.09
CA LEU A 38 -15.93 3.22 -8.10
C LEU A 38 -17.41 3.17 -8.49
N PRO A 39 -17.98 1.98 -8.66
CA PRO A 39 -19.42 1.84 -8.86
C PRO A 39 -20.17 2.17 -7.56
N LEU A 40 -21.23 2.96 -7.71
CA LEU A 40 -22.15 3.35 -6.64
C LEU A 40 -23.52 2.77 -6.92
N GLN A 41 -24.43 2.87 -5.96
CA GLN A 41 -25.84 2.53 -6.17
C GLN A 41 -26.43 3.35 -7.33
N ASP A 42 -27.52 2.87 -7.91
CA ASP A 42 -28.24 3.49 -9.03
C ASP A 42 -27.38 3.68 -10.31
N GLY A 43 -26.37 2.85 -10.50
CA GLY A 43 -25.51 2.85 -11.69
C GLY A 43 -24.58 4.06 -11.79
N LYS A 44 -24.50 4.89 -10.76
CA LYS A 44 -23.57 6.02 -10.68
C LYS A 44 -22.15 5.56 -10.45
N ARG A 45 -21.18 6.45 -10.66
CA ARG A 45 -19.76 6.18 -10.45
C ARG A 45 -19.07 7.38 -9.80
N TYR A 46 -18.07 7.10 -8.99
CA TYR A 46 -17.20 8.09 -8.36
C TYR A 46 -15.77 7.92 -8.89
N ALA A 47 -15.18 9.01 -9.38
CA ALA A 47 -13.77 9.01 -9.78
C ALA A 47 -12.89 8.97 -8.55
N THR A 48 -12.05 7.94 -8.43
CA THR A 48 -11.19 7.66 -7.27
C THR A 48 -9.80 7.20 -7.70
N GLY A 49 -8.98 6.80 -6.75
CA GLY A 49 -7.64 6.27 -6.92
C GLY A 49 -7.02 6.03 -5.55
N TYR A 50 -5.68 6.00 -5.49
CA TYR A 50 -4.98 6.01 -4.20
C TYR A 50 -5.06 7.40 -3.56
N TYR A 51 -5.06 7.45 -2.22
CA TYR A 51 -4.91 8.71 -1.48
C TYR A 51 -3.44 9.10 -1.40
N LEU A 52 -3.14 10.36 -1.76
CA LEU A 52 -1.76 10.84 -1.89
C LEU A 52 -0.92 10.66 -0.63
N ASN A 53 -1.43 11.04 0.55
CA ASN A 53 -0.71 10.89 1.80
C ASN A 53 -0.60 9.43 2.23
N GLU A 54 -1.65 8.63 2.04
CA GLU A 54 -1.67 7.21 2.44
C GLU A 54 -0.66 6.37 1.65
N PHE A 55 -0.41 6.71 0.41
CA PHE A 55 0.65 6.11 -0.38
C PHE A 55 1.99 6.83 -0.19
N GLY A 56 2.01 8.14 -0.40
CA GLY A 56 3.24 8.90 -0.53
C GLY A 56 4.03 9.06 0.76
N VAL A 57 3.36 9.22 1.92
CA VAL A 57 4.05 9.38 3.21
C VAL A 57 4.74 8.08 3.62
N PRO A 58 4.10 6.90 3.61
CA PRO A 58 4.80 5.64 3.85
C PRO A 58 5.88 5.34 2.80
N ALA A 59 5.64 5.62 1.52
CA ALA A 59 6.62 5.43 0.46
C ALA A 59 7.89 6.26 0.69
N ASP A 60 7.75 7.55 1.02
CA ASP A 60 8.87 8.45 1.35
C ASP A 60 9.67 7.94 2.56
N GLN A 61 8.99 7.43 3.60
CA GLN A 61 9.66 6.88 4.78
C GLN A 61 10.41 5.58 4.47
N LEU A 62 9.84 4.69 3.66
CA LEU A 62 10.48 3.45 3.23
C LEU A 62 11.73 3.74 2.37
N LEU A 63 11.63 4.67 1.41
CA LEU A 63 12.76 5.12 0.59
C LEU A 63 13.87 5.72 1.45
N LYS A 64 13.54 6.62 2.38
CA LYS A 64 14.51 7.22 3.32
C LYS A 64 15.17 6.18 4.22
N ALA A 65 14.47 5.11 4.55
CA ALA A 65 15.02 4.00 5.31
C ALA A 65 15.90 3.05 4.47
N GLY A 66 16.00 3.26 3.15
CA GLY A 66 16.86 2.50 2.23
C GLY A 66 16.19 1.29 1.60
N TYR A 67 14.85 1.18 1.64
CA TYR A 67 14.12 0.15 0.89
C TYR A 67 13.87 0.60 -0.55
N LYS A 68 13.84 -0.35 -1.45
CA LYS A 68 13.36 -0.15 -2.83
C LYS A 68 11.87 -0.48 -2.88
N LEU A 69 11.09 0.33 -3.57
CA LEU A 69 9.66 0.05 -3.81
C LEU A 69 9.48 -0.58 -5.18
N VAL A 70 8.67 -1.64 -5.22
CA VAL A 70 8.24 -2.28 -6.47
C VAL A 70 6.72 -2.11 -6.55
N LEU A 71 6.28 -1.37 -7.56
CA LEU A 71 4.86 -1.04 -7.72
C LEU A 71 4.16 -2.11 -8.55
N VAL A 72 2.99 -2.54 -8.08
CA VAL A 72 2.19 -3.57 -8.74
C VAL A 72 0.72 -3.18 -8.72
N THR A 73 0.03 -3.43 -9.84
CA THR A 73 -1.44 -3.36 -9.94
C THR A 73 -1.96 -4.66 -10.54
N PRO A 74 -3.25 -5.00 -10.39
CA PRO A 74 -3.81 -6.20 -11.00
C PRO A 74 -3.52 -6.35 -12.49
N LYS A 75 -3.54 -5.26 -13.27
CA LYS A 75 -3.40 -5.24 -14.73
C LYS A 75 -2.03 -4.79 -15.23
N GLY A 76 -1.15 -4.27 -14.37
CA GLY A 76 0.14 -3.71 -14.77
C GLY A 76 0.05 -2.31 -15.39
N ASN A 77 -1.00 -1.56 -15.12
CA ASN A 77 -1.19 -0.20 -15.60
C ASN A 77 -0.89 0.85 -14.52
N ALA A 78 -0.67 2.09 -14.94
CA ALA A 78 -0.52 3.22 -14.03
C ALA A 78 -1.73 3.35 -13.08
N PRO A 79 -1.52 3.44 -11.75
CA PRO A 79 -2.59 3.71 -10.81
C PRO A 79 -3.02 5.18 -10.87
N SER A 80 -4.29 5.46 -10.60
CA SER A 80 -4.80 6.83 -10.53
C SER A 80 -4.74 7.37 -9.10
N VAL A 81 -4.52 8.69 -8.97
CA VAL A 81 -4.66 9.39 -7.67
C VAL A 81 -6.11 9.86 -7.48
N ASP A 82 -6.64 9.71 -6.29
CA ASP A 82 -7.90 10.36 -5.93
C ASP A 82 -7.66 11.87 -5.73
N GLN A 83 -8.30 12.71 -6.56
CA GLN A 83 -8.10 14.15 -6.55
C GLN A 83 -8.46 14.81 -5.22
N ARG A 84 -9.36 14.22 -4.42
CA ARG A 84 -9.71 14.72 -3.09
C ARG A 84 -8.57 14.57 -2.08
N SER A 85 -7.62 13.65 -2.35
CA SER A 85 -6.45 13.45 -1.49
C SER A 85 -5.37 14.51 -1.66
N ILE A 86 -5.41 15.28 -2.74
CA ILE A 86 -4.50 16.40 -2.99
C ILE A 86 -5.01 17.64 -2.22
N ASP A 87 -4.91 17.55 -0.90
CA ASP A 87 -5.39 18.57 0.03
C ASP A 87 -4.43 18.69 1.22
N PRO A 88 -3.98 19.90 1.58
CA PRO A 88 -3.08 20.12 2.71
C PRO A 88 -3.59 19.58 4.05
N ARG A 89 -4.92 19.40 4.22
CA ARG A 89 -5.52 18.83 5.44
C ARG A 89 -4.92 17.47 5.83
N TYR A 90 -4.55 16.66 4.85
CA TYR A 90 -3.94 15.35 5.05
C TYR A 90 -2.43 15.43 5.36
N PHE A 91 -1.86 16.62 5.30
CA PHE A 91 -0.47 16.94 5.59
C PHE A 91 -0.33 17.93 6.76
N ALA A 92 -1.25 17.87 7.73
CA ALA A 92 -1.32 18.79 8.87
C ALA A 92 -1.41 20.28 8.46
N GLY A 93 -2.00 20.58 7.31
CA GLY A 93 -2.13 21.92 6.75
C GLY A 93 -0.92 22.40 5.93
N ASP A 94 0.13 21.58 5.81
CA ASP A 94 1.36 21.92 5.09
C ASP A 94 1.27 21.63 3.59
N ALA A 95 0.96 22.66 2.80
CA ALA A 95 0.90 22.57 1.34
C ALA A 95 2.28 22.37 0.69
N VAL A 96 3.39 22.71 1.37
CA VAL A 96 4.74 22.49 0.85
C VAL A 96 5.09 21.01 0.97
N GLU A 97 4.80 20.41 2.11
CA GLU A 97 4.99 18.98 2.33
C GLU A 97 4.09 18.15 1.38
N MET A 98 2.84 18.54 1.20
CA MET A 98 1.95 17.91 0.22
C MET A 98 2.58 17.86 -1.18
N ARG A 99 3.03 19.01 -1.70
CA ARG A 99 3.69 19.08 -3.02
C ARG A 99 5.00 18.28 -3.06
N ARG A 100 5.74 18.23 -1.95
CA ARG A 100 6.95 17.40 -1.85
C ARG A 100 6.62 15.93 -2.00
N ILE A 101 5.61 15.45 -1.27
CA ILE A 101 5.16 14.06 -1.34
C ILE A 101 4.58 13.72 -2.72
N GLU A 102 3.82 14.63 -3.32
CA GLU A 102 3.34 14.45 -4.70
C GLU A 102 4.49 14.21 -5.69
N LYS A 103 5.56 15.01 -5.60
CA LYS A 103 6.77 14.81 -6.41
C LYS A 103 7.48 13.49 -6.11
N VAL A 104 7.51 13.06 -4.85
CA VAL A 104 8.07 11.75 -4.48
C VAL A 104 7.31 10.64 -5.22
N VAL A 105 5.97 10.66 -5.17
CA VAL A 105 5.14 9.65 -5.84
C VAL A 105 5.32 9.69 -7.35
N GLN A 106 5.29 10.88 -7.96
CA GLN A 106 5.50 11.05 -9.40
C GLN A 106 6.89 10.59 -9.88
N GLY A 107 7.88 10.63 -9.00
CA GLY A 107 9.25 10.18 -9.30
C GLY A 107 9.52 8.70 -8.98
N LEU A 108 8.54 7.94 -8.51
CA LEU A 108 8.73 6.53 -8.21
C LEU A 108 8.98 5.71 -9.49
N PRO A 109 10.02 4.89 -9.54
CA PRO A 109 10.21 3.97 -10.66
C PRO A 109 8.97 3.06 -10.83
N GLY A 110 8.46 2.99 -12.05
CA GLY A 110 7.31 2.14 -12.38
C GLY A 110 5.94 2.73 -12.02
N ILE A 111 5.84 4.02 -11.65
CA ILE A 111 4.53 4.64 -11.35
C ILE A 111 3.64 4.73 -12.60
N ASP A 112 4.23 4.94 -13.76
CA ASP A 112 3.53 5.03 -15.05
C ASP A 112 3.39 3.65 -15.74
N ASP A 113 4.14 2.63 -15.30
CA ASP A 113 4.20 1.29 -15.89
C ASP A 113 4.51 0.27 -14.80
N THR A 114 3.48 -0.08 -14.01
CA THR A 114 3.61 -1.02 -12.89
C THR A 114 3.75 -2.46 -13.39
N LEU A 115 4.26 -3.35 -12.55
CA LEU A 115 4.12 -4.78 -12.80
C LEU A 115 2.65 -5.21 -12.62
N SER A 116 2.21 -6.21 -13.37
CA SER A 116 0.96 -6.88 -13.06
C SER A 116 1.14 -7.86 -11.89
N VAL A 117 0.07 -8.13 -11.13
CA VAL A 117 0.10 -9.15 -10.07
C VAL A 117 0.50 -10.51 -10.63
N LYS A 118 0.10 -10.85 -11.86
CA LYS A 118 0.49 -12.10 -12.52
C LYS A 118 2.00 -12.21 -12.78
N GLU A 119 2.63 -11.13 -13.23
CA GLU A 119 4.09 -11.10 -13.42
C GLU A 119 4.82 -11.25 -12.08
N VAL A 120 4.34 -10.60 -11.03
CA VAL A 120 4.91 -10.74 -9.68
C VAL A 120 4.78 -12.18 -9.17
N LEU A 121 3.61 -12.82 -9.35
CA LEU A 121 3.38 -14.21 -8.95
C LEU A 121 4.22 -15.22 -9.75
N ALA A 122 4.55 -14.91 -11.00
CA ALA A 122 5.41 -15.74 -11.83
C ALA A 122 6.90 -15.60 -11.48
N GLY A 123 7.29 -14.58 -10.73
CA GLY A 123 8.66 -14.30 -10.32
C GLY A 123 9.02 -14.87 -8.94
N ASP A 124 10.17 -14.45 -8.44
CA ASP A 124 10.62 -14.79 -7.09
C ASP A 124 9.97 -13.85 -6.05
N LEU A 125 8.94 -14.35 -5.37
CA LEU A 125 8.28 -13.63 -4.26
C LEU A 125 9.16 -13.57 -3.00
N GLY A 126 10.17 -14.42 -2.89
CA GLY A 126 11.11 -14.43 -1.78
C GLY A 126 11.90 -13.13 -1.64
N ARG A 127 12.12 -12.40 -2.74
CA ARG A 127 12.87 -11.15 -2.79
C ARG A 127 12.22 -9.98 -2.02
N TYR A 128 10.90 -10.02 -1.85
CA TYR A 128 10.17 -8.94 -1.16
C TYR A 128 10.23 -9.10 0.36
N ALA A 129 10.65 -8.06 1.06
CA ALA A 129 10.71 -8.02 2.50
C ALA A 129 9.34 -7.79 3.16
N GLY A 130 8.39 -7.20 2.44
CA GLY A 130 7.04 -6.92 2.92
C GLY A 130 6.12 -6.45 1.81
N LEU A 131 4.83 -6.35 2.15
CA LEU A 131 3.75 -5.86 1.28
C LEU A 131 3.12 -4.61 1.89
N PHE A 132 2.89 -3.59 1.08
CA PHE A 132 2.17 -2.39 1.47
C PHE A 132 1.00 -2.14 0.50
N ILE A 133 -0.19 -1.87 1.05
CA ILE A 133 -1.43 -1.65 0.32
C ILE A 133 -2.01 -0.28 0.72
N PRO A 134 -1.78 0.78 -0.06
CA PRO A 134 -2.41 2.08 0.16
C PRO A 134 -3.92 2.04 0.02
N GLY A 135 -4.59 3.05 0.59
CA GLY A 135 -6.03 3.19 0.48
C GLY A 135 -6.47 4.15 -0.61
N GLY A 136 -7.53 4.89 -0.33
CA GLY A 136 -8.46 5.45 -1.29
C GLY A 136 -9.53 4.41 -1.64
N HIS A 137 -10.62 4.78 -2.30
CA HIS A 137 -11.72 3.83 -2.56
C HIS A 137 -11.44 2.81 -3.70
N ALA A 138 -10.39 3.02 -4.49
CA ALA A 138 -10.07 2.14 -5.63
C ALA A 138 -9.88 0.65 -5.27
N PRO A 139 -9.27 0.27 -4.11
CA PRO A 139 -9.17 -1.12 -3.68
C PRO A 139 -10.50 -1.89 -3.59
N LEU A 140 -11.62 -1.20 -3.38
CA LEU A 140 -12.97 -1.80 -3.38
C LEU A 140 -13.37 -2.37 -4.74
N ILE A 141 -12.74 -1.92 -5.83
CA ILE A 141 -13.15 -2.25 -7.20
C ILE A 141 -12.53 -3.57 -7.65
N ASP A 142 -11.21 -3.73 -7.48
CA ASP A 142 -10.45 -4.81 -8.11
C ASP A 142 -9.45 -5.53 -7.19
N LEU A 143 -9.27 -5.10 -5.94
CA LEU A 143 -8.40 -5.81 -5.01
C LEU A 143 -9.17 -6.81 -4.14
N ALA A 144 -10.38 -6.46 -3.71
CA ALA A 144 -11.17 -7.27 -2.77
C ALA A 144 -11.62 -8.63 -3.35
N ASN A 145 -11.79 -8.72 -4.66
CA ASN A 145 -12.37 -9.87 -5.36
C ASN A 145 -11.38 -10.61 -6.27
N ASN A 146 -10.12 -10.21 -6.29
CA ASN A 146 -9.13 -10.72 -7.24
C ASN A 146 -8.39 -11.94 -6.66
N PRO A 147 -8.52 -13.15 -7.26
CA PRO A 147 -7.87 -14.36 -6.75
C PRO A 147 -6.33 -14.31 -6.83
N ASP A 148 -5.75 -13.56 -7.79
CA ASP A 148 -4.30 -13.38 -7.89
C ASP A 148 -3.78 -12.52 -6.73
N VAL A 149 -4.52 -11.47 -6.34
CA VAL A 149 -4.24 -10.70 -5.12
C VAL A 149 -4.33 -11.61 -3.88
N GLY A 150 -5.33 -12.48 -3.82
CA GLY A 150 -5.44 -13.49 -2.77
C GLY A 150 -4.25 -14.45 -2.72
N ALA A 151 -3.73 -14.87 -3.86
CA ALA A 151 -2.52 -15.71 -3.93
C ALA A 151 -1.28 -14.98 -3.40
N LEU A 152 -1.14 -13.70 -3.75
CA LEU A 152 -0.07 -12.84 -3.25
C LEU A 152 -0.14 -12.72 -1.71
N LEU A 153 -1.31 -12.41 -1.16
CA LEU A 153 -1.53 -12.29 0.28
C LEU A 153 -1.23 -13.60 1.02
N ARG A 154 -1.64 -14.74 0.48
CA ARG A 154 -1.30 -16.07 1.05
C ARG A 154 0.20 -16.29 1.13
N HIS A 155 0.96 -15.87 0.11
CA HIS A 155 2.42 -15.97 0.14
C HIS A 155 3.03 -15.16 1.31
N PHE A 156 2.66 -13.87 1.44
CA PHE A 156 3.20 -13.03 2.51
C PHE A 156 2.81 -13.55 3.90
N HIS A 157 1.57 -14.01 4.08
CA HIS A 157 1.10 -14.62 5.31
C HIS A 157 1.91 -15.89 5.65
N GLN A 158 2.05 -16.85 4.71
CA GLN A 158 2.79 -18.09 4.93
C GLN A 158 4.27 -17.84 5.23
N ALA A 159 4.85 -16.82 4.64
CA ALA A 159 6.24 -16.43 4.88
C ALA A 159 6.41 -15.59 6.17
N GLY A 160 5.34 -15.26 6.88
CA GLY A 160 5.35 -14.38 8.05
C GLY A 160 5.86 -12.97 7.76
N LYS A 161 5.81 -12.52 6.50
CA LYS A 161 6.32 -11.22 6.07
C LYS A 161 5.31 -10.11 6.35
N PRO A 162 5.75 -8.92 6.82
CA PRO A 162 4.86 -7.81 7.12
C PRO A 162 3.96 -7.46 5.95
N THR A 163 2.65 -7.39 6.22
CA THR A 163 1.63 -6.88 5.32
C THR A 163 0.98 -5.67 5.97
N ALA A 164 1.20 -4.48 5.42
CA ALA A 164 0.62 -3.23 5.88
C ALA A 164 -0.46 -2.75 4.91
N ALA A 165 -1.63 -2.34 5.43
CA ALA A 165 -2.71 -1.79 4.64
C ALA A 165 -3.41 -0.64 5.37
N ILE A 166 -3.83 0.42 4.66
CA ILE A 166 -4.39 1.62 5.28
C ILE A 166 -5.71 2.02 4.63
N CYS A 167 -6.60 2.63 5.42
CA CYS A 167 -7.88 3.19 4.98
C CYS A 167 -8.76 2.10 4.34
N HIS A 168 -8.99 2.13 3.02
CA HIS A 168 -9.67 1.07 2.29
C HIS A 168 -8.74 -0.05 1.81
N GLY A 169 -7.42 0.11 1.91
CA GLY A 169 -6.45 -0.93 1.54
C GLY A 169 -6.71 -2.31 2.16
N PRO A 170 -7.10 -2.39 3.46
CA PRO A 170 -7.38 -3.68 4.10
C PRO A 170 -8.48 -4.51 3.44
N ILE A 171 -9.36 -3.91 2.61
CA ILE A 171 -10.40 -4.67 1.88
C ILE A 171 -9.79 -5.73 0.95
N ALA A 172 -8.55 -5.52 0.48
CA ALA A 172 -7.82 -6.49 -0.33
C ALA A 172 -7.67 -7.85 0.36
N LEU A 173 -7.69 -7.90 1.70
CA LEU A 173 -7.59 -9.13 2.48
C LEU A 173 -8.75 -10.09 2.17
N LEU A 174 -9.91 -9.58 1.75
CA LEU A 174 -11.06 -10.41 1.34
C LEU A 174 -10.74 -11.29 0.12
N SER A 175 -9.79 -10.89 -0.73
CA SER A 175 -9.35 -11.70 -1.87
C SER A 175 -8.69 -13.02 -1.48
N ALA A 176 -8.24 -13.16 -0.22
CA ALA A 176 -7.68 -14.41 0.31
C ALA A 176 -8.74 -15.43 0.77
N GLN A 177 -10.01 -15.18 0.51
CA GLN A 177 -11.10 -16.16 0.65
C GLN A 177 -11.04 -17.22 -0.47
N GLN A 178 -11.83 -18.28 -0.32
CA GLN A 178 -11.96 -19.33 -1.34
C GLN A 178 -12.65 -18.81 -2.61
N ASP A 179 -13.72 -18.02 -2.46
CA ASP A 179 -14.46 -17.41 -3.57
C ASP A 179 -14.73 -15.92 -3.28
N PRO A 180 -13.70 -15.06 -3.47
CA PRO A 180 -13.83 -13.64 -3.17
C PRO A 180 -14.77 -12.90 -4.11
N ALA A 181 -14.90 -13.36 -5.36
CA ALA A 181 -15.76 -12.72 -6.36
C ALA A 181 -17.24 -12.90 -6.01
N SER A 182 -17.67 -14.12 -5.66
CA SER A 182 -19.03 -14.37 -5.21
C SER A 182 -19.35 -13.66 -3.91
N TYR A 183 -18.38 -13.57 -2.99
CA TYR A 183 -18.52 -12.84 -1.73
C TYR A 183 -18.83 -11.36 -1.99
N GLN A 184 -18.00 -10.69 -2.78
CA GLN A 184 -18.20 -9.26 -3.10
C GLN A 184 -19.50 -9.04 -3.92
N SER A 185 -19.83 -9.93 -4.85
CA SER A 185 -21.04 -9.83 -5.62
C SER A 185 -22.31 -9.90 -4.76
N ALA A 186 -22.33 -10.76 -3.73
CA ALA A 186 -23.44 -10.82 -2.78
C ALA A 186 -23.57 -9.50 -2.01
N LEU A 187 -22.46 -8.97 -1.49
CA LEU A 187 -22.43 -7.66 -0.80
C LEU A 187 -22.98 -6.54 -1.69
N ALA A 188 -22.55 -6.49 -2.94
CA ALA A 188 -22.98 -5.45 -3.90
C ALA A 188 -24.49 -5.53 -4.23
N ARG A 189 -25.12 -6.69 -4.05
CA ARG A 189 -26.58 -6.88 -4.19
C ARG A 189 -27.34 -6.67 -2.88
N GLY A 190 -26.65 -6.31 -1.78
CA GLY A 190 -27.25 -6.20 -0.45
C GLY A 190 -27.63 -7.56 0.16
N GLU A 191 -27.06 -8.65 -0.35
CA GLU A 191 -27.28 -10.01 0.14
C GLU A 191 -26.24 -10.37 1.20
N LYS A 192 -26.62 -11.27 2.13
CA LYS A 192 -25.65 -11.84 3.06
C LYS A 192 -24.77 -12.84 2.32
N PRO A 193 -23.44 -12.62 2.25
CA PRO A 193 -22.53 -13.59 1.64
C PRO A 193 -22.59 -14.94 2.33
N ALA A 194 -22.37 -16.01 1.58
CA ALA A 194 -22.18 -17.33 2.16
C ALA A 194 -20.94 -17.34 3.08
N ALA A 195 -21.01 -18.17 4.14
CA ALA A 195 -19.85 -18.41 4.97
C ALA A 195 -18.70 -18.95 4.11
N ASN A 196 -17.51 -18.36 4.24
CA ASN A 196 -16.38 -18.66 3.41
C ASN A 196 -15.15 -18.89 4.30
N ASP A 197 -14.27 -19.77 3.88
CA ASP A 197 -13.01 -19.96 4.59
C ASP A 197 -12.08 -18.79 4.24
N TRP A 198 -11.69 -18.04 5.26
CA TRP A 198 -10.90 -16.82 5.09
C TRP A 198 -9.62 -16.88 5.90
N LEU A 199 -8.50 -16.66 5.23
CA LEU A 199 -7.16 -16.70 5.82
C LEU A 199 -7.02 -15.80 7.05
N TYR A 200 -7.64 -14.63 7.05
CA TYR A 200 -7.54 -13.63 8.11
C TYR A 200 -8.69 -13.66 9.12
N LYS A 201 -9.50 -14.73 9.13
CA LYS A 201 -10.57 -14.90 10.12
C LYS A 201 -10.01 -14.89 11.54
N GLY A 202 -10.60 -14.05 12.39
CA GLY A 202 -10.17 -13.86 13.78
C GLY A 202 -8.91 -13.01 13.97
N TYR A 203 -8.33 -12.44 12.90
CA TYR A 203 -7.28 -11.44 13.04
C TYR A 203 -7.87 -10.12 13.56
N LYS A 204 -7.15 -9.50 14.50
CA LYS A 204 -7.43 -8.11 14.88
C LYS A 204 -7.00 -7.19 13.76
N MET A 205 -7.91 -6.29 13.37
CA MET A 205 -7.65 -5.37 12.27
C MET A 205 -8.55 -4.14 12.32
N THR A 206 -8.23 -3.16 11.51
CA THR A 206 -9.06 -1.97 11.28
C THR A 206 -9.12 -1.67 9.77
N ILE A 207 -10.10 -0.87 9.40
CA ILE A 207 -10.32 -0.35 8.04
C ILE A 207 -11.08 0.97 8.19
N PHE A 208 -11.24 1.72 7.12
CA PHE A 208 -12.08 2.91 7.11
C PHE A 208 -13.47 2.59 7.67
N SER A 209 -13.88 3.33 8.70
CA SER A 209 -15.05 2.99 9.53
C SER A 209 -16.37 3.47 8.92
N ASP A 210 -17.48 2.86 9.31
CA ASP A 210 -18.81 3.24 8.83
C ASP A 210 -19.14 4.72 9.11
N PRO A 211 -18.82 5.33 10.29
CA PRO A 211 -19.01 6.75 10.49
C PRO A 211 -18.20 7.64 9.54
N GLU A 212 -17.01 7.20 9.14
CA GLU A 212 -16.16 7.90 8.17
C GLU A 212 -16.74 7.77 6.75
N GLU A 213 -17.27 6.58 6.39
CA GLU A 213 -17.97 6.36 5.11
C GLU A 213 -19.25 7.20 5.01
N GLN A 214 -20.00 7.34 6.08
CA GLN A 214 -21.21 8.18 6.10
C GLN A 214 -20.87 9.64 5.80
N VAL A 215 -19.75 10.15 6.30
CA VAL A 215 -19.27 11.50 5.95
C VAL A 215 -18.88 11.59 4.48
N PHE A 216 -18.20 10.56 3.95
CA PHE A 216 -17.86 10.49 2.53
C PHE A 216 -19.12 10.49 1.66
N GLU A 217 -20.09 9.61 1.92
CA GLU A 217 -21.37 9.54 1.21
C GLU A 217 -22.14 10.86 1.26
N GLY A 218 -22.17 11.53 2.42
CA GLY A 218 -22.76 12.87 2.57
C GLY A 218 -22.16 13.91 1.62
N SER A 219 -20.90 13.73 1.22
CA SER A 219 -20.23 14.58 0.23
C SER A 219 -20.60 14.23 -1.23
N LEU A 220 -21.25 13.10 -1.48
CA LEU A 220 -21.62 12.61 -2.80
C LEU A 220 -23.06 12.95 -3.23
N LYS A 221 -23.73 13.89 -2.57
CA LYS A 221 -25.12 14.31 -2.90
C LYS A 221 -26.08 13.11 -2.96
N ASP A 222 -26.20 12.41 -1.85
CA ASP A 222 -27.08 11.23 -1.64
C ASP A 222 -26.72 9.98 -2.44
N GLN A 223 -25.56 9.92 -3.09
CA GLN A 223 -25.05 8.69 -3.68
C GLN A 223 -24.52 7.76 -2.60
N ARG A 224 -24.71 6.45 -2.77
CA ARG A 224 -24.38 5.43 -1.79
C ARG A 224 -23.36 4.44 -2.34
N LEU A 225 -22.49 3.95 -1.47
CA LEU A 225 -21.67 2.78 -1.75
C LEU A 225 -22.53 1.54 -1.97
N LEU A 226 -22.04 0.58 -2.72
CA LEU A 226 -22.71 -0.72 -2.87
C LEU A 226 -22.72 -1.50 -1.55
N PHE A 227 -21.67 -1.36 -0.74
CA PHE A 227 -21.54 -1.95 0.59
C PHE A 227 -20.49 -1.17 1.40
N TYR A 228 -20.58 -1.25 2.72
CA TYR A 228 -19.58 -0.67 3.62
C TYR A 228 -18.44 -1.66 3.86
N PRO A 229 -17.17 -1.26 3.66
CA PRO A 229 -16.01 -2.15 3.78
C PRO A 229 -15.82 -2.70 5.19
N ALA A 230 -16.10 -1.91 6.24
CA ALA A 230 -16.02 -2.34 7.63
C ALA A 230 -16.98 -3.51 7.92
N ASN A 231 -18.22 -3.42 7.44
CA ASN A 231 -19.21 -4.49 7.56
C ASN A 231 -18.80 -5.73 6.75
N ALA A 232 -18.24 -5.55 5.55
CA ALA A 232 -17.76 -6.66 4.73
C ALA A 232 -16.66 -7.46 5.44
N MET A 233 -15.69 -6.77 6.05
CA MET A 233 -14.61 -7.41 6.80
C MET A 233 -15.11 -8.11 8.07
N ALA A 234 -16.03 -7.48 8.82
CA ALA A 234 -16.65 -8.08 10.01
C ALA A 234 -17.46 -9.34 9.66
N MET A 235 -18.24 -9.32 8.57
CA MET A 235 -19.00 -10.49 8.11
C MET A 235 -18.10 -11.64 7.64
N ALA A 236 -16.90 -11.35 7.14
CA ALA A 236 -15.90 -12.36 6.82
C ALA A 236 -15.27 -12.99 8.09
N GLY A 237 -15.42 -12.35 9.24
CA GLY A 237 -14.94 -12.85 10.53
C GLY A 237 -13.69 -12.12 11.05
N GLY A 238 -13.39 -10.91 10.57
CA GLY A 238 -12.36 -10.05 11.14
C GLY A 238 -12.74 -9.56 12.55
N ASP A 239 -11.78 -9.52 13.46
CA ASP A 239 -11.92 -8.90 14.79
C ASP A 239 -11.63 -7.40 14.66
N MET A 240 -12.69 -6.64 14.38
CA MET A 240 -12.60 -5.24 13.96
C MET A 240 -12.46 -4.30 15.15
N GLY A 241 -11.41 -3.48 15.17
CA GLY A 241 -11.16 -2.46 16.19
C GLY A 241 -11.08 -1.05 15.60
N TYR A 242 -11.80 -0.09 16.19
CA TYR A 242 -11.87 1.28 15.71
C TYR A 242 -11.54 2.30 16.78
N ALA A 243 -10.82 3.36 16.40
CA ALA A 243 -10.80 4.63 17.12
C ALA A 243 -12.01 5.50 16.72
N LYS A 244 -12.16 6.65 17.35
CA LYS A 244 -13.12 7.66 16.90
C LYS A 244 -12.81 8.07 15.45
N ALA A 245 -13.84 8.36 14.67
CA ALA A 245 -13.70 8.82 13.29
C ALA A 245 -12.64 9.93 13.18
N TRP A 246 -11.80 9.84 12.15
CA TRP A 246 -10.70 10.78 11.83
C TRP A 246 -9.56 10.82 12.84
N GLN A 247 -9.55 9.96 13.87
CA GLN A 247 -8.38 9.80 14.73
C GLN A 247 -7.45 8.73 14.15
N PRO A 248 -6.11 8.93 14.23
CA PRO A 248 -5.16 7.88 13.85
C PRO A 248 -5.40 6.61 14.64
N ASN A 249 -5.43 5.47 13.95
CA ASN A 249 -5.54 4.15 14.58
C ASN A 249 -4.75 3.13 13.75
N VAL A 250 -3.86 2.40 14.40
CA VAL A 250 -3.10 1.31 13.79
C VAL A 250 -3.27 0.07 14.65
N VAL A 251 -3.74 -1.01 14.03
CA VAL A 251 -3.91 -2.32 14.67
C VAL A 251 -2.87 -3.27 14.10
N VAL A 252 -2.20 -4.02 14.97
CA VAL A 252 -1.18 -5.01 14.62
C VAL A 252 -1.59 -6.36 15.16
N ASP A 253 -1.64 -7.36 14.31
CA ASP A 253 -1.83 -8.75 14.69
C ASP A 253 -0.93 -9.64 13.84
N ARG A 254 0.03 -10.32 14.48
CA ARG A 254 1.02 -11.15 13.79
C ARG A 254 1.81 -10.36 12.74
N GLU A 255 1.78 -10.76 11.48
CA GLU A 255 2.41 -10.07 10.35
C GLU A 255 1.59 -8.91 9.79
N LEU A 256 0.29 -8.84 10.15
CA LEU A 256 -0.64 -7.86 9.62
C LEU A 256 -0.58 -6.54 10.38
N ILE A 257 -0.56 -5.42 9.63
CA ILE A 257 -0.58 -4.05 10.15
C ILE A 257 -1.69 -3.31 9.39
N THR A 258 -2.71 -2.84 10.09
CA THR A 258 -3.81 -2.10 9.45
C THR A 258 -3.97 -0.70 10.03
N GLY A 259 -4.17 0.30 9.19
CA GLY A 259 -4.46 1.68 9.56
C GLY A 259 -5.88 2.07 9.18
N GLN A 260 -6.60 2.78 10.06
CA GLN A 260 -8.03 3.04 9.89
C GLN A 260 -8.35 4.05 8.79
N ASN A 261 -7.58 5.13 8.68
CA ASN A 261 -7.95 6.30 7.88
C ASN A 261 -6.70 7.06 7.41
N PRO A 262 -6.83 8.12 6.60
CA PRO A 262 -5.70 8.89 6.09
C PRO A 262 -4.74 9.42 7.16
N PHE A 263 -5.22 9.71 8.36
CA PHE A 263 -4.38 10.23 9.45
C PHE A 263 -3.54 9.16 10.15
N SER A 264 -3.70 7.88 9.76
CA SER A 264 -2.91 6.76 10.28
C SER A 264 -1.59 6.55 9.52
N ASP A 265 -1.31 7.30 8.45
CA ASP A 265 -0.22 7.12 7.50
C ASP A 265 1.18 7.07 8.15
N LYS A 266 1.53 8.06 8.97
CA LYS A 266 2.84 8.14 9.65
C LYS A 266 3.01 7.02 10.69
N ALA A 267 1.96 6.73 11.45
CA ALA A 267 1.99 5.69 12.47
C ALA A 267 2.12 4.29 11.84
N LEU A 268 1.38 4.03 10.75
CA LEU A 268 1.48 2.77 10.01
C LEU A 268 2.87 2.59 9.40
N ALA A 269 3.41 3.62 8.76
CA ALA A 269 4.74 3.58 8.17
C ALA A 269 5.84 3.28 9.21
N LYS A 270 5.75 3.89 10.40
CA LYS A 270 6.66 3.62 11.51
C LYS A 270 6.61 2.14 11.92
N VAL A 271 5.41 1.60 12.14
CA VAL A 271 5.23 0.20 12.55
C VAL A 271 5.72 -0.76 11.46
N LEU A 272 5.43 -0.47 10.19
CA LEU A 272 5.93 -1.27 9.07
C LEU A 272 7.47 -1.29 9.05
N LEU A 273 8.13 -0.15 9.20
CA LEU A 273 9.58 -0.06 9.26
C LEU A 273 10.18 -0.85 10.44
N GLU A 274 9.55 -0.82 11.61
CA GLU A 274 9.96 -1.59 12.78
C GLU A 274 9.87 -3.11 12.52
N LYS A 275 8.78 -3.56 11.90
CA LYS A 275 8.59 -4.97 11.52
C LYS A 275 9.61 -5.44 10.48
N LEU A 276 9.85 -4.65 9.43
CA LEU A 276 10.86 -4.92 8.40
C LEU A 276 12.27 -5.01 8.99
N ALA A 277 12.64 -4.09 9.89
CA ALA A 277 13.93 -4.10 10.55
C ALA A 277 14.11 -5.30 11.51
N GLY A 278 13.02 -5.75 12.16
CA GLY A 278 13.02 -6.91 13.02
C GLY A 278 13.30 -8.20 12.24
N GLN A 279 12.69 -8.37 11.06
CA GLN A 279 12.95 -9.53 10.20
C GLN A 279 14.36 -9.57 9.65
N ALA A 280 14.92 -8.44 9.24
CA ALA A 280 16.30 -8.37 8.77
C ALA A 280 17.28 -8.86 9.84
N LYS A 281 17.09 -8.44 11.10
CA LYS A 281 17.92 -8.89 12.22
C LYS A 281 17.79 -10.38 12.52
N ALA A 282 16.57 -10.95 12.42
CA ALA A 282 16.34 -12.37 12.62
C ALA A 282 17.04 -13.21 11.53
N ALA A 283 16.96 -12.78 10.28
CA ALA A 283 17.65 -13.43 9.16
C ALA A 283 19.18 -13.39 9.31
N ASP A 284 19.76 -12.28 9.77
CA ASP A 284 21.20 -12.14 10.01
C ASP A 284 21.69 -13.01 11.18
N GLN A 285 20.83 -13.32 12.13
CA GLN A 285 21.14 -14.17 13.30
C GLN A 285 20.90 -15.67 13.07
N GLY A 286 20.39 -16.06 11.89
CA GLY A 286 20.14 -17.43 11.53
C GLY A 286 19.02 -18.12 12.33
N ILE A 287 18.08 -17.33 12.85
CA ILE A 287 16.90 -17.78 13.62
C ILE A 287 15.70 -17.90 12.70
#